data_fb3633e66c5ef13c5d51350ec6801468
#
_entry.id   fb3633e66c5ef13c5d51350ec6801468
#
_cell.length_a   1.000
_cell.length_b   1.000
_cell.length_c   1.000
_cell.angle_alpha   90.00
_cell.angle_beta   90.00
_cell.angle_gamma   90.00
#
_symmetry.space_group_name_H-M   'P 1'
#
loop_
_entity.id
_entity.type
_entity.pdbx_description
1 polymer ?
#
loop_
_entity_poly.entity_id
_entity_poly.type
_entity_poly.pdbx_seq_one_letter_code
_entity_poly.pdbx_strand_id
1 'polypeptide(L)'
;MRVLMVSWEYPPVIVGGLGRHVHHLAVDLAGLGHDVTVITRRPSGTDSLTHPTTDSRADGVRVIAIAEDPHEFQFGTDMMSWTLAMGHSFVRAGLRILAGDPETAWVPDVVHAHDWLVAHPAITLAEFFDVPLVATIHATEAGRHSGWVSGSTNRQVHSVEWWLANEADALITCSESMRDEVNRLFGPEEIQVIHNGIDVDTWPFAPRPATSGPAELLFAGRLEYEKGVQDLLAALPRVRRTHPGTTLTIAGTGTQLDWLMETARKYKVTRSVRFVGALDHNSLVTAMQRCAAIVLPSRYEPFGIVALEAAATGIPLVVSTAGGLGEAVDDGVTGFTFEPADVAGIASAIRKTLDAPAAAAVRARRARDRLTEDFSWREVAERTEGVYLAAKRRVRHAYGRPTIIERPLPERDPGQ
;
A
#
# COMPACT_ATOMS: atom_id res chain seq x y z
N MET A 1 -3.11 -3.72 -24.58
CA MET A 1 -3.83 -4.87 -23.97
C MET A 1 -5.07 -4.36 -23.25
N ARG A 2 -6.04 -5.24 -23.02
CA ARG A 2 -7.16 -5.02 -22.09
C ARG A 2 -6.77 -5.52 -20.71
N VAL A 3 -6.67 -4.62 -19.73
CA VAL A 3 -6.23 -4.95 -18.38
C VAL A 3 -7.40 -4.82 -17.41
N LEU A 4 -7.76 -5.90 -16.72
CA LEU A 4 -8.75 -5.88 -15.67
C LEU A 4 -8.06 -5.82 -14.30
N MET A 5 -8.08 -4.69 -13.66
CA MET A 5 -7.61 -4.53 -12.28
C MET A 5 -8.75 -4.78 -11.31
N VAL A 6 -8.49 -5.56 -10.27
CA VAL A 6 -9.44 -5.79 -9.17
C VAL A 6 -8.80 -5.27 -7.90
N SER A 7 -9.40 -4.25 -7.31
CA SER A 7 -8.85 -3.58 -6.14
C SER A 7 -9.93 -3.22 -5.13
N TRP A 8 -9.57 -3.39 -3.86
CA TRP A 8 -10.42 -2.99 -2.74
C TRP A 8 -10.52 -1.47 -2.58
N GLU A 9 -9.48 -0.76 -2.97
CA GLU A 9 -9.36 0.69 -2.90
C GLU A 9 -9.10 1.27 -4.28
N TYR A 10 -9.88 2.29 -4.62
CA TYR A 10 -9.69 3.16 -5.78
C TYR A 10 -10.45 4.48 -5.51
N PRO A 11 -9.97 5.64 -5.97
CA PRO A 11 -10.68 6.90 -5.73
C PRO A 11 -12.17 6.84 -6.09
N PRO A 12 -13.08 7.38 -5.24
CA PRO A 12 -12.83 8.18 -4.05
C PRO A 12 -12.55 7.36 -2.77
N VAL A 13 -12.53 6.03 -2.82
CA VAL A 13 -12.27 5.17 -1.67
C VAL A 13 -10.78 4.96 -1.51
N ILE A 14 -10.15 5.71 -0.63
CA ILE A 14 -8.72 5.60 -0.30
C ILE A 14 -8.57 5.46 1.22
N VAL A 15 -8.00 4.36 1.67
CA VAL A 15 -7.66 4.10 3.08
C VAL A 15 -6.17 4.26 3.31
N GLY A 16 -5.35 3.88 2.31
CA GLY A 16 -3.90 3.89 2.44
C GLY A 16 -3.15 4.09 1.12
N GLY A 17 -1.95 3.54 1.07
CA GLY A 17 -1.10 3.59 -0.13
C GLY A 17 -1.64 2.80 -1.31
N LEU A 18 -2.39 1.71 -1.03
CA LEU A 18 -2.91 0.80 -2.05
C LEU A 18 -3.81 1.52 -3.06
N GLY A 19 -4.80 2.28 -2.59
CA GLY A 19 -5.73 2.99 -3.49
C GLY A 19 -5.02 4.02 -4.38
N ARG A 20 -3.99 4.68 -3.85
CA ARG A 20 -3.15 5.61 -4.63
C ARG A 20 -2.29 4.87 -5.64
N HIS A 21 -1.68 3.75 -5.24
CA HIS A 21 -0.91 2.91 -6.15
C HIS A 21 -1.75 2.44 -7.33
N VAL A 22 -2.92 1.84 -7.07
CA VAL A 22 -3.79 1.32 -8.14
C VAL A 22 -4.26 2.41 -9.08
N HIS A 23 -4.58 3.60 -8.54
CA HIS A 23 -4.99 4.75 -9.35
C HIS A 23 -3.89 5.18 -10.32
N HIS A 24 -2.69 5.49 -9.81
CA HIS A 24 -1.58 5.93 -10.64
C HIS A 24 -1.16 4.86 -11.66
N LEU A 25 -1.04 3.60 -11.23
CA LEU A 25 -0.70 2.50 -12.13
C LEU A 25 -1.74 2.36 -13.27
N ALA A 26 -3.04 2.45 -12.96
CA ALA A 26 -4.10 2.34 -13.95
C ALA A 26 -4.05 3.50 -14.97
N VAL A 27 -3.83 4.73 -14.49
CA VAL A 27 -3.73 5.93 -15.34
C VAL A 27 -2.50 5.86 -16.25
N ASP A 28 -1.35 5.47 -15.70
CA ASP A 28 -0.12 5.37 -16.49
C ASP A 28 -0.15 4.22 -17.48
N LEU A 29 -0.76 3.07 -17.15
CA LEU A 29 -1.02 2.00 -18.12
C LEU A 29 -1.96 2.46 -19.25
N ALA A 30 -3.01 3.23 -18.93
CA ALA A 30 -3.87 3.83 -19.95
C ALA A 30 -3.08 4.81 -20.83
N GLY A 31 -2.16 5.60 -20.23
CA GLY A 31 -1.23 6.47 -20.93
C GLY A 31 -0.24 5.74 -21.86
N LEU A 32 0.08 4.47 -21.58
CA LEU A 32 0.84 3.57 -22.45
C LEU A 32 -0.02 2.95 -23.59
N GLY A 33 -1.31 3.26 -23.66
CA GLY A 33 -2.22 2.78 -24.70
C GLY A 33 -2.93 1.47 -24.36
N HIS A 34 -2.96 1.07 -23.08
CA HIS A 34 -3.78 -0.06 -22.65
C HIS A 34 -5.23 0.38 -22.42
N ASP A 35 -6.19 -0.52 -22.66
CA ASP A 35 -7.60 -0.35 -22.27
C ASP A 35 -7.78 -0.92 -20.87
N VAL A 36 -7.76 -0.03 -19.87
CA VAL A 36 -7.75 -0.39 -18.44
C VAL A 36 -9.16 -0.28 -17.87
N THR A 37 -9.63 -1.35 -17.24
CA THR A 37 -10.85 -1.39 -16.45
C THR A 37 -10.50 -1.74 -15.01
N VAL A 38 -10.98 -0.95 -14.04
CA VAL A 38 -10.83 -1.21 -12.61
C VAL A 38 -12.18 -1.61 -12.03
N ILE A 39 -12.26 -2.77 -11.39
CA ILE A 39 -13.37 -3.15 -10.52
C ILE A 39 -12.99 -2.81 -9.08
N THR A 40 -13.80 -2.01 -8.43
CA THR A 40 -13.61 -1.57 -7.04
C THR A 40 -14.94 -1.47 -6.31
N ARG A 41 -14.92 -1.09 -5.05
CA ARG A 41 -16.14 -0.93 -4.24
C ARG A 41 -16.59 0.53 -4.10
N ARG A 42 -17.86 0.72 -3.82
CA ARG A 42 -18.39 1.98 -3.27
C ARG A 42 -17.93 2.16 -1.81
N PRO A 43 -18.01 3.36 -1.23
CA PRO A 43 -17.70 3.57 0.18
C PRO A 43 -18.48 2.62 1.10
N SER A 44 -17.86 2.11 2.15
CA SER A 44 -18.50 1.22 3.12
C SER A 44 -19.64 1.91 3.86
N GLY A 45 -20.66 1.13 4.24
CA GLY A 45 -21.82 1.63 4.96
C GLY A 45 -22.77 2.45 4.09
N THR A 46 -22.64 2.37 2.77
CA THR A 46 -23.55 3.00 1.82
C THR A 46 -24.58 2.00 1.33
N ASP A 47 -25.84 2.43 1.27
CA ASP A 47 -26.95 1.64 0.76
C ASP A 47 -26.88 1.53 -0.76
N SER A 48 -27.08 0.33 -1.31
CA SER A 48 -27.09 0.06 -2.75
C SER A 48 -28.22 0.78 -3.51
N LEU A 49 -29.31 1.17 -2.83
CA LEU A 49 -30.38 1.98 -3.42
C LEU A 49 -29.96 3.44 -3.60
N THR A 50 -29.22 3.98 -2.65
CA THR A 50 -28.72 5.37 -2.69
C THR A 50 -27.36 5.49 -3.37
N HIS A 51 -26.55 4.42 -3.31
CA HIS A 51 -25.21 4.33 -3.90
C HIS A 51 -25.11 3.10 -4.79
N PRO A 52 -25.82 3.04 -5.93
CA PRO A 52 -25.81 1.90 -6.83
C PRO A 52 -24.44 1.66 -7.45
N THR A 53 -24.24 0.48 -7.98
CA THR A 53 -23.07 0.18 -8.84
C THR A 53 -23.01 1.18 -9.99
N THR A 54 -21.85 1.77 -10.18
CA THR A 54 -21.58 2.72 -11.28
C THR A 54 -20.54 2.15 -12.24
N ASP A 55 -20.67 2.56 -13.52
CA ASP A 55 -19.72 2.29 -14.59
C ASP A 55 -19.41 3.63 -15.24
N SER A 56 -18.19 4.11 -15.12
CA SER A 56 -17.78 5.43 -15.57
C SER A 56 -16.36 5.43 -16.10
N ARG A 57 -15.97 6.48 -16.82
CA ARG A 57 -14.59 6.68 -17.26
C ARG A 57 -14.03 7.97 -16.66
N ALA A 58 -12.81 7.89 -16.13
CA ALA A 58 -12.04 9.03 -15.64
C ALA A 58 -10.55 8.78 -15.95
N ASP A 59 -9.83 9.80 -16.36
CA ASP A 59 -8.38 9.76 -16.63
C ASP A 59 -7.95 8.62 -17.59
N GLY A 60 -8.78 8.31 -18.57
CA GLY A 60 -8.54 7.21 -19.52
C GLY A 60 -8.91 5.81 -19.01
N VAL A 61 -9.25 5.66 -17.73
CA VAL A 61 -9.57 4.40 -17.06
C VAL A 61 -11.08 4.21 -16.94
N ARG A 62 -11.60 3.01 -17.25
CA ARG A 62 -12.97 2.62 -16.94
C ARG A 62 -13.05 2.14 -15.49
N VAL A 63 -13.94 2.70 -14.69
CA VAL A 63 -14.11 2.36 -13.28
C VAL A 63 -15.49 1.80 -13.02
N ILE A 64 -15.56 0.56 -12.59
CA ILE A 64 -16.79 -0.13 -12.16
C ILE A 64 -16.77 -0.18 -10.64
N ALA A 65 -17.48 0.76 -10.00
CA ALA A 65 -17.57 0.83 -8.54
C ALA A 65 -18.82 0.09 -8.06
N ILE A 66 -18.59 -1.06 -7.40
CA ILE A 66 -19.63 -1.99 -6.98
C ILE A 66 -20.31 -1.51 -5.70
N ALA A 67 -21.64 -1.48 -5.71
CA ALA A 67 -22.45 -1.20 -4.53
C ALA A 67 -22.19 -2.23 -3.42
N GLU A 68 -22.23 -1.78 -2.16
CA GLU A 68 -22.18 -2.68 -1.01
C GLU A 68 -23.53 -3.43 -0.92
N ASP A 69 -23.46 -4.76 -1.01
CA ASP A 69 -24.61 -5.67 -0.95
C ASP A 69 -24.12 -7.08 -0.59
N PRO A 70 -24.55 -7.69 0.51
CA PRO A 70 -25.50 -7.16 1.51
C PRO A 70 -24.81 -6.30 2.59
N HIS A 71 -25.57 -5.40 3.24
CA HIS A 71 -25.09 -4.61 4.38
C HIS A 71 -25.35 -5.26 5.75
N GLU A 72 -25.74 -6.52 5.79
CA GLU A 72 -25.86 -7.30 7.04
C GLU A 72 -24.51 -7.53 7.72
N PHE A 73 -23.42 -7.51 6.95
CA PHE A 73 -22.06 -7.63 7.48
C PHE A 73 -21.38 -6.27 7.56
N GLN A 74 -20.57 -6.09 8.60
CA GLN A 74 -19.75 -4.89 8.78
C GLN A 74 -18.27 -5.26 8.71
N PHE A 75 -17.49 -4.55 7.90
CA PHE A 75 -16.06 -4.84 7.74
C PHE A 75 -15.30 -4.89 9.07
N GLY A 76 -15.63 -4.02 10.03
CA GLY A 76 -14.96 -3.95 11.32
C GLY A 76 -15.22 -5.14 12.25
N THR A 77 -16.37 -5.79 12.15
CA THR A 77 -16.79 -6.91 13.03
C THR A 77 -16.82 -8.25 12.32
N ASP A 78 -17.19 -8.25 11.03
CA ASP A 78 -17.48 -9.44 10.23
C ASP A 78 -16.59 -9.52 8.99
N MET A 79 -15.33 -9.13 9.11
CA MET A 79 -14.40 -8.86 8.00
C MET A 79 -14.40 -9.95 6.92
N MET A 80 -14.30 -11.23 7.29
CA MET A 80 -14.25 -12.32 6.32
C MET A 80 -15.60 -12.54 5.62
N SER A 81 -16.71 -12.52 6.35
CA SER A 81 -18.05 -12.68 5.77
C SER A 81 -18.36 -11.52 4.82
N TRP A 82 -18.02 -10.29 5.23
CA TRP A 82 -18.19 -9.10 4.41
C TRP A 82 -17.33 -9.17 3.14
N THR A 83 -16.06 -9.57 3.26
CA THR A 83 -15.13 -9.70 2.12
C THR A 83 -15.64 -10.73 1.10
N LEU A 84 -16.17 -11.88 1.55
CA LEU A 84 -16.72 -12.91 0.68
C LEU A 84 -18.01 -12.43 -0.02
N ALA A 85 -18.90 -11.76 0.71
CA ALA A 85 -20.14 -11.22 0.14
C ALA A 85 -19.85 -10.14 -0.93
N MET A 86 -18.92 -9.22 -0.64
CA MET A 86 -18.45 -8.23 -1.62
C MET A 86 -17.74 -8.89 -2.81
N GLY A 87 -16.92 -9.92 -2.57
CA GLY A 87 -16.27 -10.68 -3.63
C GLY A 87 -17.28 -11.29 -4.60
N HIS A 88 -18.38 -11.87 -4.08
CA HIS A 88 -19.49 -12.37 -4.91
C HIS A 88 -20.13 -11.22 -5.74
N SER A 89 -20.35 -10.07 -5.12
CA SER A 89 -20.90 -8.90 -5.82
C SER A 89 -19.97 -8.40 -6.94
N PHE A 90 -18.64 -8.43 -6.72
CA PHE A 90 -17.63 -8.11 -7.74
C PHE A 90 -17.70 -9.07 -8.93
N VAL A 91 -17.73 -10.37 -8.69
CA VAL A 91 -17.87 -11.39 -9.75
C VAL A 91 -19.17 -11.18 -10.53
N ARG A 92 -20.30 -11.13 -9.83
CA ARG A 92 -21.62 -10.99 -10.48
C ARG A 92 -21.76 -9.73 -11.31
N ALA A 93 -21.30 -8.58 -10.80
CA ALA A 93 -21.34 -7.32 -11.51
C ALA A 93 -20.31 -7.30 -12.66
N GLY A 94 -19.10 -7.80 -12.43
CA GLY A 94 -18.06 -7.90 -13.44
C GLY A 94 -18.51 -8.73 -14.64
N LEU A 95 -19.04 -9.93 -14.42
CA LEU A 95 -19.54 -10.79 -15.47
C LEU A 95 -20.70 -10.15 -16.26
N ARG A 96 -21.66 -9.55 -15.55
CA ARG A 96 -22.80 -8.89 -16.19
C ARG A 96 -22.39 -7.68 -17.04
N ILE A 97 -21.45 -6.87 -16.56
CA ILE A 97 -21.04 -5.62 -17.24
C ILE A 97 -20.03 -5.90 -18.35
N LEU A 98 -19.12 -6.85 -18.16
CA LEU A 98 -18.03 -7.11 -19.10
C LEU A 98 -18.38 -8.17 -20.15
N ALA A 99 -19.16 -9.18 -19.80
CA ALA A 99 -19.45 -10.34 -20.66
C ALA A 99 -20.95 -10.52 -20.96
N GLY A 100 -21.84 -9.65 -20.45
CA GLY A 100 -23.28 -9.87 -20.51
C GLY A 100 -23.92 -9.75 -21.91
N ASP A 101 -23.30 -9.01 -22.82
CA ASP A 101 -23.75 -8.85 -24.21
C ASP A 101 -22.62 -9.31 -25.15
N PRO A 102 -22.82 -10.37 -25.95
CA PRO A 102 -21.80 -10.89 -26.87
C PRO A 102 -21.31 -9.90 -27.92
N GLU A 103 -22.12 -8.92 -28.32
CA GLU A 103 -21.76 -7.93 -29.34
C GLU A 103 -20.85 -6.83 -28.77
N THR A 104 -20.97 -6.56 -27.44
CA THR A 104 -20.22 -5.51 -26.76
C THR A 104 -19.29 -6.06 -25.68
N ALA A 105 -19.13 -7.37 -25.60
CA ALA A 105 -18.31 -8.02 -24.58
C ALA A 105 -16.89 -7.47 -24.56
N TRP A 106 -16.44 -7.10 -23.36
CA TRP A 106 -15.09 -6.66 -23.11
C TRP A 106 -14.33 -7.78 -22.38
N VAL A 107 -13.51 -8.51 -23.10
CA VAL A 107 -12.72 -9.62 -22.56
C VAL A 107 -11.33 -9.12 -22.21
N PRO A 108 -10.86 -9.26 -20.96
CA PRO A 108 -9.51 -8.85 -20.59
C PRO A 108 -8.44 -9.75 -21.23
N ASP A 109 -7.24 -9.23 -21.36
CA ASP A 109 -6.03 -9.99 -21.71
C ASP A 109 -5.30 -10.50 -20.46
N VAL A 110 -5.56 -9.89 -19.31
CA VAL A 110 -4.96 -10.18 -18.00
C VAL A 110 -5.87 -9.67 -16.89
N VAL A 111 -5.94 -10.38 -15.77
CA VAL A 111 -6.53 -9.91 -14.50
C VAL A 111 -5.40 -9.61 -13.55
N HIS A 112 -5.46 -8.43 -12.90
CA HIS A 112 -4.48 -8.00 -11.90
C HIS A 112 -5.16 -7.76 -10.55
N ALA A 113 -4.86 -8.61 -9.59
CA ALA A 113 -5.35 -8.52 -8.21
C ALA A 113 -4.44 -7.66 -7.33
N HIS A 114 -5.01 -6.82 -6.48
CA HIS A 114 -4.28 -6.02 -5.50
C HIS A 114 -4.68 -6.41 -4.08
N ASP A 115 -3.81 -7.15 -3.38
CA ASP A 115 -3.98 -7.72 -2.06
C ASP A 115 -5.11 -8.78 -1.91
N TRP A 116 -5.17 -9.40 -0.76
CA TRP A 116 -6.00 -10.55 -0.43
C TRP A 116 -7.52 -10.28 -0.46
N LEU A 117 -7.94 -9.04 -0.18
CA LEU A 117 -9.36 -8.66 -0.13
C LEU A 117 -10.11 -8.92 -1.44
N VAL A 118 -9.39 -8.97 -2.55
CA VAL A 118 -9.94 -9.22 -3.89
C VAL A 118 -9.47 -10.56 -4.48
N ALA A 119 -8.86 -11.44 -3.69
CA ALA A 119 -8.35 -12.72 -4.17
C ALA A 119 -9.45 -13.55 -4.83
N HIS A 120 -10.56 -13.81 -4.11
CA HIS A 120 -11.68 -14.60 -4.64
C HIS A 120 -12.24 -14.07 -5.95
N PRO A 121 -12.66 -12.80 -6.06
CA PRO A 121 -13.19 -12.29 -7.32
C PRO A 121 -12.16 -12.24 -8.45
N ALA A 122 -10.90 -11.93 -8.17
CA ALA A 122 -9.86 -11.86 -9.19
C ALA A 122 -9.53 -13.23 -9.78
N ILE A 123 -9.36 -14.26 -8.93
CA ILE A 123 -9.14 -15.64 -9.35
C ILE A 123 -10.33 -16.13 -10.20
N THR A 124 -11.57 -15.93 -9.70
CA THR A 124 -12.78 -16.37 -10.42
C THR A 124 -12.93 -15.68 -11.76
N LEU A 125 -12.62 -14.38 -11.88
CA LEU A 125 -12.69 -13.64 -13.13
C LEU A 125 -11.59 -14.07 -14.11
N ALA A 126 -10.37 -14.33 -13.62
CA ALA A 126 -9.27 -14.84 -14.43
C ALA A 126 -9.60 -16.23 -15.03
N GLU A 127 -10.12 -17.13 -14.21
CA GLU A 127 -10.59 -18.45 -14.64
C GLU A 127 -11.73 -18.36 -15.66
N PHE A 128 -12.74 -17.50 -15.40
CA PHE A 128 -13.89 -17.36 -16.29
C PHE A 128 -13.49 -16.84 -17.69
N PHE A 129 -12.57 -15.87 -17.74
CA PHE A 129 -12.09 -15.32 -19.01
C PHE A 129 -10.94 -16.12 -19.65
N ASP A 130 -10.45 -17.14 -18.98
CA ASP A 130 -9.29 -17.96 -19.39
C ASP A 130 -8.06 -17.11 -19.71
N VAL A 131 -7.70 -16.23 -18.77
CA VAL A 131 -6.59 -15.29 -18.90
C VAL A 131 -5.65 -15.35 -17.70
N PRO A 132 -4.38 -14.93 -17.83
CA PRO A 132 -3.43 -14.93 -16.73
C PRO A 132 -3.91 -14.07 -15.56
N LEU A 133 -3.64 -14.54 -14.34
CA LEU A 133 -3.77 -13.81 -13.10
C LEU A 133 -2.40 -13.26 -12.69
N VAL A 134 -2.28 -11.96 -12.55
CA VAL A 134 -1.16 -11.28 -11.87
C VAL A 134 -1.64 -10.81 -10.52
N ALA A 135 -0.82 -10.94 -9.48
CA ALA A 135 -1.16 -10.40 -8.16
C ALA A 135 -0.04 -9.52 -7.61
N THR A 136 -0.41 -8.35 -7.10
CA THR A 136 0.50 -7.52 -6.29
C THR A 136 0.16 -7.67 -4.82
N ILE A 137 1.15 -8.11 -4.03
CA ILE A 137 1.07 -8.19 -2.56
C ILE A 137 1.69 -6.91 -1.98
N HIS A 138 0.84 -6.03 -1.45
CA HIS A 138 1.27 -4.75 -0.89
C HIS A 138 1.67 -4.84 0.58
N ALA A 139 1.14 -5.80 1.32
CA ALA A 139 1.47 -6.08 2.72
C ALA A 139 0.99 -7.49 3.07
N THR A 140 1.56 -8.09 4.12
CA THR A 140 1.07 -9.36 4.66
C THR A 140 0.47 -9.19 6.05
N GLU A 141 -0.48 -10.04 6.39
CA GLU A 141 -1.06 -10.09 7.73
C GLU A 141 0.00 -10.46 8.78
N ALA A 142 0.86 -11.43 8.47
CA ALA A 142 1.95 -11.81 9.34
C ALA A 142 2.93 -10.65 9.60
N GLY A 143 3.29 -9.89 8.58
CA GLY A 143 4.17 -8.73 8.71
C GLY A 143 3.59 -7.65 9.62
N ARG A 144 2.31 -7.33 9.47
CA ARG A 144 1.60 -6.35 10.32
C ARG A 144 1.59 -6.75 11.80
N HIS A 145 1.64 -8.03 12.09
CA HIS A 145 1.61 -8.59 13.44
C HIS A 145 2.96 -9.17 13.89
N SER A 146 4.09 -8.67 13.35
CA SER A 146 5.45 -9.07 13.73
C SER A 146 5.69 -10.59 13.61
N GLY A 147 5.08 -11.23 12.62
CA GLY A 147 5.18 -12.66 12.36
C GLY A 147 4.13 -13.53 13.09
N TRP A 148 3.27 -12.94 13.94
CA TRP A 148 2.28 -13.68 14.72
C TRP A 148 0.92 -13.71 14.02
N VAL A 149 0.44 -14.91 13.68
CA VAL A 149 -0.88 -15.14 13.11
C VAL A 149 -1.69 -15.99 14.10
N SER A 150 -2.08 -15.42 15.24
CA SER A 150 -2.67 -16.14 16.37
C SER A 150 -4.21 -16.14 16.37
N GLY A 151 -4.84 -15.03 15.96
CA GLY A 151 -6.29 -14.90 15.89
C GLY A 151 -6.93 -15.76 14.78
N SER A 152 -8.21 -16.13 14.94
CA SER A 152 -8.93 -16.87 13.89
C SER A 152 -8.99 -16.06 12.58
N THR A 153 -9.31 -14.79 12.66
CA THR A 153 -9.36 -13.87 11.50
C THR A 153 -8.00 -13.71 10.86
N ASN A 154 -6.93 -13.50 11.66
CA ASN A 154 -5.57 -13.40 11.12
C ASN A 154 -5.16 -14.65 10.34
N ARG A 155 -5.49 -15.86 10.84
CA ARG A 155 -5.22 -17.12 10.13
C ARG A 155 -6.01 -17.23 8.83
N GLN A 156 -7.26 -16.78 8.81
CA GLN A 156 -8.07 -16.78 7.59
C GLN A 156 -7.50 -15.83 6.55
N VAL A 157 -7.14 -14.61 6.95
CA VAL A 157 -6.47 -13.63 6.05
C VAL A 157 -5.20 -14.22 5.48
N HIS A 158 -4.31 -14.73 6.34
CA HIS A 158 -3.05 -15.36 5.93
C HIS A 158 -3.25 -16.54 4.96
N SER A 159 -4.32 -17.33 5.16
CA SER A 159 -4.65 -18.43 4.24
C SER A 159 -5.10 -17.92 2.87
N VAL A 160 -5.82 -16.80 2.81
CA VAL A 160 -6.24 -16.18 1.54
C VAL A 160 -5.06 -15.52 0.84
N GLU A 161 -4.14 -14.88 1.59
CA GLU A 161 -2.87 -14.36 1.05
C GLU A 161 -2.04 -15.48 0.42
N TRP A 162 -1.88 -16.60 1.15
CA TRP A 162 -1.19 -17.79 0.64
C TRP A 162 -1.83 -18.32 -0.65
N TRP A 163 -3.16 -18.42 -0.67
CA TRP A 163 -3.90 -18.91 -1.82
C TRP A 163 -3.71 -17.99 -3.03
N LEU A 164 -3.88 -16.68 -2.87
CA LEU A 164 -3.66 -15.72 -3.95
C LEU A 164 -2.23 -15.79 -4.49
N ALA A 165 -1.23 -15.88 -3.59
CA ALA A 165 0.18 -15.95 -3.97
C ALA A 165 0.53 -17.22 -4.76
N ASN A 166 -0.20 -18.35 -4.53
CA ASN A 166 0.07 -19.61 -5.20
C ASN A 166 -0.80 -19.86 -6.45
N GLU A 167 -1.94 -19.15 -6.59
CA GLU A 167 -2.78 -19.21 -7.78
C GLU A 167 -2.34 -18.24 -8.87
N ALA A 168 -1.66 -17.16 -8.52
CA ALA A 168 -1.22 -16.17 -9.49
C ALA A 168 -0.14 -16.72 -10.45
N ASP A 169 -0.30 -16.46 -11.75
CA ASP A 169 0.69 -16.79 -12.79
C ASP A 169 1.95 -15.93 -12.70
N ALA A 170 1.85 -14.75 -12.06
CA ALA A 170 2.97 -13.89 -11.74
C ALA A 170 2.67 -13.05 -10.49
N LEU A 171 3.71 -12.85 -9.65
CA LEU A 171 3.64 -12.06 -8.44
C LEU A 171 4.49 -10.80 -8.54
N ILE A 172 3.96 -9.73 -7.98
CA ILE A 172 4.63 -8.44 -7.81
C ILE A 172 4.64 -8.08 -6.32
N THR A 173 5.75 -7.54 -5.84
CA THR A 173 5.86 -6.90 -4.51
C THR A 173 6.48 -5.52 -4.64
N CYS A 174 6.20 -4.65 -3.67
CA CYS A 174 6.64 -3.25 -3.71
C CYS A 174 8.06 -3.01 -3.20
N SER A 175 8.75 -4.04 -2.69
CA SER A 175 10.12 -3.96 -2.19
C SER A 175 10.81 -5.32 -2.17
N GLU A 176 12.13 -5.34 -2.11
CA GLU A 176 12.96 -6.54 -1.93
C GLU A 176 12.62 -7.24 -0.59
N SER A 177 12.44 -6.44 0.46
CA SER A 177 12.01 -6.93 1.77
C SER A 177 10.65 -7.66 1.70
N MET A 178 9.69 -7.11 0.96
CA MET A 178 8.39 -7.76 0.74
C MET A 178 8.52 -9.03 -0.11
N ARG A 179 9.38 -9.05 -1.12
CA ARG A 179 9.67 -10.28 -1.88
C ARG A 179 10.17 -11.38 -0.96
N ASP A 180 11.15 -11.08 -0.12
CA ASP A 180 11.73 -12.06 0.80
C ASP A 180 10.71 -12.52 1.85
N GLU A 181 9.83 -11.62 2.30
CA GLU A 181 8.74 -11.95 3.22
C GLU A 181 7.70 -12.88 2.56
N VAL A 182 7.23 -12.54 1.36
CA VAL A 182 6.25 -13.35 0.61
C VAL A 182 6.81 -14.72 0.25
N ASN A 183 8.08 -14.79 -0.21
CA ASN A 183 8.75 -16.05 -0.48
C ASN A 183 8.81 -16.93 0.79
N ARG A 184 9.25 -16.38 1.90
CA ARG A 184 9.35 -17.09 3.18
C ARG A 184 8.02 -17.56 3.74
N LEU A 185 6.95 -16.76 3.58
CA LEU A 185 5.62 -17.07 4.13
C LEU A 185 4.79 -18.00 3.25
N PHE A 186 4.89 -17.86 1.93
CA PHE A 186 3.98 -18.49 0.98
C PHE A 186 4.65 -19.44 -0.01
N GLY A 187 5.96 -19.34 -0.20
CA GLY A 187 6.75 -20.28 -0.99
C GLY A 187 7.06 -19.91 -2.44
N PRO A 188 6.36 -19.00 -3.16
CA PRO A 188 6.72 -18.65 -4.52
C PRO A 188 8.16 -18.10 -4.61
N GLU A 189 8.94 -18.60 -5.58
CA GLU A 189 10.33 -18.18 -5.77
C GLU A 189 10.45 -17.01 -6.79
N GLU A 190 9.59 -17.01 -7.81
CA GLU A 190 9.61 -16.00 -8.86
C GLU A 190 8.68 -14.83 -8.53
N ILE A 191 9.20 -13.84 -7.83
CA ILE A 191 8.48 -12.62 -7.46
C ILE A 191 9.20 -11.43 -8.06
N GLN A 192 8.45 -10.59 -8.81
CA GLN A 192 8.98 -9.35 -9.37
C GLN A 192 8.89 -8.22 -8.35
N VAL A 193 9.99 -7.51 -8.13
CA VAL A 193 9.98 -6.32 -7.30
C VAL A 193 9.76 -5.10 -8.17
N ILE A 194 8.66 -4.40 -7.98
CA ILE A 194 8.34 -3.14 -8.65
C ILE A 194 7.99 -2.13 -7.56
N HIS A 195 8.90 -1.18 -7.30
CA HIS A 195 8.70 -0.15 -6.31
C HIS A 195 7.48 0.73 -6.65
N ASN A 196 6.88 1.35 -5.63
CA ASN A 196 5.84 2.35 -5.88
C ASN A 196 6.45 3.62 -6.47
N GLY A 197 5.68 4.29 -7.30
CA GLY A 197 6.06 5.57 -7.89
C GLY A 197 5.63 6.77 -7.06
N ILE A 198 6.05 7.93 -7.52
CA ILE A 198 5.63 9.24 -7.02
C ILE A 198 5.40 10.19 -8.20
N ASP A 199 4.36 10.99 -8.12
CA ASP A 199 4.17 12.16 -8.98
C ASP A 199 4.80 13.37 -8.29
N VAL A 200 6.04 13.70 -8.67
CA VAL A 200 6.82 14.76 -8.04
C VAL A 200 6.22 16.16 -8.26
N ASP A 201 5.38 16.34 -9.28
CA ASP A 201 4.79 17.65 -9.61
C ASP A 201 3.66 18.01 -8.62
N THR A 202 3.03 17.02 -8.05
CA THR A 202 2.01 17.22 -6.99
C THR A 202 2.62 17.56 -5.63
N TRP A 203 3.95 17.36 -5.44
CA TRP A 203 4.69 17.61 -4.20
C TRP A 203 5.74 18.70 -4.40
N PRO A 204 5.34 19.98 -4.38
CA PRO A 204 6.24 21.10 -4.73
C PRO A 204 7.42 21.18 -3.77
N PHE A 205 8.61 21.19 -4.34
CA PHE A 205 9.87 21.37 -3.61
C PHE A 205 9.98 22.77 -3.03
N ALA A 206 10.28 22.88 -1.75
CA ALA A 206 10.60 24.13 -1.10
C ALA A 206 11.96 24.03 -0.41
N PRO A 207 12.99 24.76 -0.92
CA PRO A 207 14.27 24.84 -0.21
C PRO A 207 14.06 25.52 1.14
N ARG A 208 14.60 24.91 2.19
CA ARG A 208 14.40 25.43 3.55
C ARG A 208 15.27 26.65 3.83
N PRO A 209 14.67 27.72 4.37
CA PRO A 209 15.46 28.74 5.03
C PRO A 209 16.08 28.15 6.32
N ALA A 210 17.31 28.53 6.63
CA ALA A 210 17.89 28.24 7.92
C ALA A 210 17.00 28.91 9.00
N THR A 211 16.21 28.10 9.72
CA THR A 211 15.33 28.63 10.77
C THR A 211 16.12 28.87 12.05
N SER A 212 16.05 30.07 12.58
CA SER A 212 16.68 30.50 13.85
C SER A 212 15.78 30.23 15.07
N GLY A 213 14.93 29.22 15.03
CA GLY A 213 13.98 28.88 16.11
C GLY A 213 13.99 27.41 16.51
N PRO A 214 13.18 27.04 17.54
CA PRO A 214 13.01 25.65 17.91
C PRO A 214 12.55 24.78 16.74
N ALA A 215 13.13 23.58 16.63
CA ALA A 215 12.80 22.65 15.56
C ALA A 215 11.39 22.09 15.71
N GLU A 216 10.66 21.99 14.61
CA GLU A 216 9.40 21.24 14.52
C GLU A 216 9.66 19.95 13.74
N LEU A 217 9.34 18.79 14.33
CA LEU A 217 9.38 17.49 13.71
C LEU A 217 7.97 17.13 13.21
N LEU A 218 7.90 16.34 12.16
CA LEU A 218 6.65 15.81 11.60
C LEU A 218 6.67 14.28 11.61
N PHE A 219 5.57 13.67 11.97
CA PHE A 219 5.19 12.31 11.60
C PHE A 219 3.92 12.40 10.75
N ALA A 220 3.83 11.62 9.67
CA ALA A 220 2.63 11.48 8.87
C ALA A 220 2.38 10.01 8.55
N GLY A 221 1.17 9.51 8.87
CA GLY A 221 0.79 8.12 8.63
C GLY A 221 -0.32 7.63 9.55
N ARG A 222 -0.77 6.38 9.33
CA ARG A 222 -1.77 5.77 10.21
C ARG A 222 -1.23 5.64 11.64
N LEU A 223 -2.09 5.82 12.63
CA LEU A 223 -1.73 5.66 14.04
C LEU A 223 -1.98 4.22 14.49
N GLU A 224 -1.17 3.31 13.94
CA GLU A 224 -1.18 1.89 14.26
C GLU A 224 0.16 1.48 14.90
N TYR A 225 0.16 0.37 15.63
CA TYR A 225 1.33 -0.07 16.40
C TYR A 225 2.59 -0.26 15.55
N GLU A 226 2.42 -0.79 14.34
CA GLU A 226 3.50 -1.04 13.39
C GLU A 226 4.15 0.24 12.85
N LYS A 227 3.49 1.40 12.99
CA LYS A 227 4.05 2.69 12.54
C LYS A 227 5.02 3.33 13.55
N GLY A 228 5.17 2.74 14.75
CA GLY A 228 6.27 3.05 15.66
C GLY A 228 6.23 4.42 16.32
N VAL A 229 5.10 5.15 16.28
CA VAL A 229 4.97 6.50 16.89
C VAL A 229 5.31 6.48 18.38
N GLN A 230 5.04 5.39 19.08
CA GLN A 230 5.40 5.19 20.50
C GLN A 230 6.90 5.29 20.75
N ASP A 231 7.73 4.84 19.80
CA ASP A 231 9.19 4.88 19.91
C ASP A 231 9.72 6.30 19.67
N LEU A 232 9.09 7.04 18.77
CA LEU A 232 9.37 8.46 18.55
C LEU A 232 9.01 9.31 19.79
N LEU A 233 7.86 9.03 20.42
CA LEU A 233 7.48 9.67 21.67
C LEU A 233 8.47 9.38 22.80
N ALA A 234 9.00 8.16 22.88
CA ALA A 234 10.04 7.76 23.83
C ALA A 234 11.40 8.42 23.53
N ALA A 235 11.71 8.70 22.26
CA ALA A 235 12.96 9.36 21.85
C ALA A 235 12.95 10.88 22.08
N LEU A 236 11.78 11.52 22.02
CA LEU A 236 11.64 12.98 22.07
C LEU A 236 12.27 13.64 23.31
N PRO A 237 12.19 13.09 24.55
CA PRO A 237 12.90 13.64 25.70
C PRO A 237 14.42 13.70 25.51
N ARG A 238 15.01 12.72 24.80
CA ARG A 238 16.46 12.68 24.53
C ARG A 238 16.87 13.76 23.51
N VAL A 239 16.03 14.00 22.50
CA VAL A 239 16.23 15.08 21.53
C VAL A 239 16.16 16.44 22.22
N ARG A 240 15.15 16.67 23.06
CA ARG A 240 14.90 17.93 23.75
C ARG A 240 15.95 18.32 24.77
N ARG A 241 16.77 17.37 25.24
CA ARG A 241 17.91 17.71 26.12
C ARG A 241 18.99 18.51 25.39
N THR A 242 19.22 18.26 24.11
CA THR A 242 20.22 18.95 23.29
C THR A 242 19.61 20.04 22.41
N HIS A 243 18.34 19.89 22.05
CA HIS A 243 17.56 20.84 21.23
C HIS A 243 16.31 21.28 22.01
N PRO A 244 16.49 22.18 23.02
CA PRO A 244 15.35 22.68 23.81
C PRO A 244 14.30 23.34 22.91
N GLY A 245 13.02 23.15 23.26
CA GLY A 245 11.92 23.72 22.49
C GLY A 245 11.47 22.88 21.27
N THR A 246 12.18 21.80 20.90
CA THR A 246 11.73 20.90 19.83
C THR A 246 10.30 20.42 20.08
N THR A 247 9.46 20.50 19.06
CA THR A 247 8.07 20.04 19.02
C THR A 247 7.89 18.92 17.99
N LEU A 248 6.82 18.14 18.15
CA LEU A 248 6.43 17.07 17.24
C LEU A 248 4.97 17.23 16.84
N THR A 249 4.72 17.34 15.54
CA THR A 249 3.38 17.26 14.96
C THR A 249 3.15 15.84 14.46
N ILE A 250 2.06 15.22 14.88
CA ILE A 250 1.63 13.88 14.49
C ILE A 250 0.37 14.03 13.66
N ALA A 251 0.51 13.77 12.34
CA ALA A 251 -0.57 13.81 11.37
C ALA A 251 -1.03 12.40 11.02
N GLY A 252 -2.30 12.12 11.23
CA GLY A 252 -2.94 10.84 10.94
C GLY A 252 -4.01 10.44 11.93
N THR A 253 -4.69 9.35 11.61
CA THR A 253 -5.70 8.69 12.44
C THR A 253 -5.38 7.20 12.53
N GLY A 254 -5.97 6.52 13.52
CA GLY A 254 -5.78 5.08 13.69
C GLY A 254 -6.23 4.61 15.07
N THR A 255 -6.20 3.30 15.27
CA THR A 255 -6.72 2.65 16.48
C THR A 255 -5.91 2.96 17.73
N GLN A 256 -4.66 3.39 17.58
CA GLN A 256 -3.75 3.63 18.69
C GLN A 256 -3.73 5.07 19.21
N LEU A 257 -4.61 5.96 18.74
CA LEU A 257 -4.57 7.39 19.11
C LEU A 257 -4.58 7.63 20.64
N ASP A 258 -5.54 7.03 21.35
CA ASP A 258 -5.69 7.25 22.78
C ASP A 258 -4.48 6.73 23.56
N TRP A 259 -4.00 5.54 23.19
CA TRP A 259 -2.80 4.95 23.78
C TRP A 259 -1.54 5.77 23.50
N LEU A 260 -1.40 6.37 22.33
CA LEU A 260 -0.29 7.28 22.00
C LEU A 260 -0.37 8.58 22.79
N MET A 261 -1.57 9.10 23.04
CA MET A 261 -1.75 10.27 23.93
C MET A 261 -1.35 9.96 25.38
N GLU A 262 -1.66 8.76 25.89
CA GLU A 262 -1.21 8.29 27.20
C GLU A 262 0.32 8.09 27.23
N THR A 263 0.88 7.55 26.15
CA THR A 263 2.32 7.38 25.97
C THR A 263 3.05 8.72 26.01
N ALA A 264 2.50 9.77 25.39
CA ALA A 264 3.04 11.13 25.47
C ALA A 264 3.01 11.69 26.90
N ARG A 265 1.97 11.36 27.70
CA ARG A 265 1.90 11.70 29.14
C ARG A 265 2.98 10.96 29.93
N LYS A 266 3.13 9.65 29.69
CA LYS A 266 4.15 8.80 30.34
C LYS A 266 5.56 9.35 30.15
N TYR A 267 5.91 9.78 28.95
CA TYR A 267 7.22 10.38 28.64
C TYR A 267 7.31 11.88 28.94
N LYS A 268 6.25 12.50 29.51
CA LYS A 268 6.20 13.91 29.90
C LYS A 268 6.46 14.87 28.73
N VAL A 269 5.99 14.51 27.53
CA VAL A 269 6.15 15.31 26.30
C VAL A 269 4.87 15.92 25.77
N THR A 270 3.74 15.77 26.47
CA THR A 270 2.40 16.23 26.04
C THR A 270 2.39 17.68 25.54
N ARG A 271 3.10 18.60 26.21
CA ARG A 271 3.17 20.02 25.81
C ARG A 271 3.98 20.26 24.53
N SER A 272 4.71 19.26 24.07
CA SER A 272 5.59 19.34 22.90
C SER A 272 5.09 18.50 21.73
N VAL A 273 3.95 17.83 21.89
CA VAL A 273 3.35 16.95 20.87
C VAL A 273 1.97 17.47 20.52
N ARG A 274 1.68 17.53 19.22
CA ARG A 274 0.36 17.90 18.68
C ARG A 274 -0.16 16.78 17.80
N PHE A 275 -1.30 16.21 18.16
CA PHE A 275 -2.05 15.28 17.32
C PHE A 275 -3.04 16.12 16.50
N VAL A 276 -2.88 16.16 15.17
CA VAL A 276 -3.66 17.07 14.30
C VAL A 276 -4.71 16.32 13.46
N GLY A 277 -4.85 15.00 13.63
CA GLY A 277 -5.73 14.18 12.79
C GLY A 277 -5.18 13.98 11.38
N ALA A 278 -6.00 13.45 10.48
CA ALA A 278 -5.63 13.32 9.07
C ALA A 278 -5.53 14.71 8.43
N LEU A 279 -4.48 14.93 7.64
CA LEU A 279 -4.31 16.13 6.83
C LEU A 279 -4.69 15.81 5.38
N ASP A 280 -5.35 16.74 4.72
CA ASP A 280 -5.48 16.71 3.27
C ASP A 280 -4.12 16.96 2.59
N HIS A 281 -4.06 16.73 1.28
CA HIS A 281 -2.82 16.86 0.51
C HIS A 281 -2.14 18.22 0.70
N ASN A 282 -2.86 19.33 0.54
CA ASN A 282 -2.28 20.68 0.61
C ASN A 282 -1.78 21.02 2.03
N SER A 283 -2.53 20.60 3.04
CA SER A 283 -2.15 20.75 4.46
C SER A 283 -0.90 19.92 4.80
N LEU A 284 -0.79 18.71 4.25
CA LEU A 284 0.37 17.84 4.44
C LEU A 284 1.63 18.43 3.74
N VAL A 285 1.50 18.88 2.50
CA VAL A 285 2.58 19.60 1.79
C VAL A 285 3.05 20.80 2.62
N THR A 286 2.13 21.63 3.12
CA THR A 286 2.46 22.79 3.95
C THR A 286 3.18 22.39 5.24
N ALA A 287 2.73 21.31 5.89
CA ALA A 287 3.38 20.80 7.10
C ALA A 287 4.81 20.29 6.80
N MET A 288 4.98 19.52 5.72
CA MET A 288 6.27 19.02 5.28
C MET A 288 7.24 20.18 4.96
N GLN A 289 6.77 21.22 4.27
CA GLN A 289 7.57 22.39 3.95
C GLN A 289 7.98 23.22 5.17
N ARG A 290 7.28 23.14 6.28
CA ARG A 290 7.53 23.93 7.49
C ARG A 290 8.38 23.21 8.52
N CYS A 291 8.27 21.90 8.64
CA CYS A 291 8.93 21.10 9.67
C CYS A 291 10.44 20.89 9.44
N ALA A 292 11.26 20.73 10.47
CA ALA A 292 12.71 20.56 10.40
C ALA A 292 13.13 19.20 9.85
N ALA A 293 12.36 18.16 10.10
CA ALA A 293 12.50 16.84 9.54
C ALA A 293 11.18 16.08 9.66
N ILE A 294 10.96 15.14 8.75
CA ILE A 294 9.96 14.09 8.95
C ILE A 294 10.63 12.89 9.60
N VAL A 295 9.92 12.24 10.54
CA VAL A 295 10.40 11.04 11.22
C VAL A 295 9.40 9.93 10.98
N LEU A 296 9.83 8.84 10.34
CA LEU A 296 9.03 7.66 10.02
C LEU A 296 9.58 6.44 10.78
N PRO A 297 9.15 6.22 12.03
CA PRO A 297 9.74 5.22 12.92
C PRO A 297 9.08 3.84 12.79
N SER A 298 8.61 3.49 11.59
CA SER A 298 7.88 2.24 11.36
C SER A 298 8.67 1.02 11.82
N ARG A 299 7.97 0.08 12.45
CA ARG A 299 8.46 -1.25 12.81
C ARG A 299 8.22 -2.26 11.71
N TYR A 300 7.19 -2.00 10.91
CA TYR A 300 6.86 -2.69 9.69
C TYR A 300 6.38 -1.67 8.65
N GLU A 301 7.01 -1.67 7.50
CA GLU A 301 6.68 -0.78 6.38
C GLU A 301 6.98 -1.48 5.06
N PRO A 302 5.98 -1.99 4.37
CA PRO A 302 6.19 -2.66 3.09
C PRO A 302 6.98 -1.84 2.07
N PHE A 303 6.71 -0.52 2.01
CA PHE A 303 7.45 0.38 1.12
C PHE A 303 7.66 1.79 1.71
N GLY A 304 6.58 2.48 2.12
CA GLY A 304 6.67 3.83 2.69
C GLY A 304 6.55 4.96 1.67
N ILE A 305 5.44 5.00 0.93
CA ILE A 305 5.14 6.08 -0.04
C ILE A 305 5.32 7.47 0.59
N VAL A 306 5.01 7.64 1.90
CA VAL A 306 5.19 8.90 2.62
C VAL A 306 6.66 9.38 2.62
N ALA A 307 7.64 8.47 2.56
CA ALA A 307 9.05 8.85 2.43
C ALA A 307 9.34 9.47 1.05
N LEU A 308 8.73 8.95 -0.02
CA LEU A 308 8.84 9.55 -1.35
C LEU A 308 8.15 10.93 -1.41
N GLU A 309 6.95 11.05 -0.84
CA GLU A 309 6.21 12.32 -0.72
C GLU A 309 7.04 13.38 0.02
N ALA A 310 7.66 12.97 1.12
CA ALA A 310 8.53 13.82 1.90
C ALA A 310 9.81 14.22 1.12
N ALA A 311 10.47 13.26 0.46
CA ALA A 311 11.62 13.54 -0.40
C ALA A 311 11.26 14.52 -1.51
N ALA A 312 10.08 14.38 -2.11
CA ALA A 312 9.60 15.29 -3.17
C ALA A 312 9.45 16.73 -2.67
N THR A 313 9.00 16.95 -1.43
CA THR A 313 8.91 18.31 -0.86
C THR A 313 10.26 18.89 -0.41
N GLY A 314 11.30 18.07 -0.31
CA GLY A 314 12.63 18.47 0.16
C GLY A 314 12.75 18.57 1.68
N ILE A 315 11.85 17.93 2.45
CA ILE A 315 12.01 17.80 3.90
C ILE A 315 13.10 16.77 4.23
N PRO A 316 14.02 17.04 5.19
CA PRO A 316 14.99 16.06 5.64
C PRO A 316 14.33 14.78 6.19
N LEU A 317 14.81 13.63 5.75
CA LEU A 317 14.30 12.31 6.09
C LEU A 317 15.04 11.71 7.28
N VAL A 318 14.30 11.21 8.25
CA VAL A 318 14.77 10.39 9.36
C VAL A 318 13.85 9.18 9.45
N VAL A 319 14.30 8.01 8.98
CA VAL A 319 13.41 6.86 8.78
C VAL A 319 14.00 5.59 9.40
N SER A 320 13.14 4.62 9.73
CA SER A 320 13.62 3.30 10.12
C SER A 320 14.12 2.51 8.90
N THR A 321 14.92 1.47 9.15
CA THR A 321 15.32 0.50 8.12
C THR A 321 14.25 -0.58 7.89
N ALA A 322 13.04 -0.41 8.41
CA ALA A 322 11.94 -1.37 8.26
C ALA A 322 11.50 -1.47 6.80
N GLY A 323 11.67 -2.66 6.23
CA GLY A 323 11.16 -2.98 4.90
C GLY A 323 11.61 -1.99 3.82
N GLY A 324 10.70 -1.58 2.97
CA GLY A 324 10.97 -0.67 1.85
C GLY A 324 11.47 0.73 2.24
N LEU A 325 11.31 1.18 3.49
CA LEU A 325 11.93 2.44 3.94
C LEU A 325 13.46 2.36 3.87
N GLY A 326 14.05 1.21 4.23
CA GLY A 326 15.49 0.97 4.11
C GLY A 326 15.98 0.97 2.66
N GLU A 327 15.09 0.67 1.71
CA GLU A 327 15.39 0.70 0.27
C GLU A 327 15.21 2.10 -0.34
N ALA A 328 14.27 2.88 0.21
CA ALA A 328 13.96 4.22 -0.27
C ALA A 328 14.95 5.30 0.20
N VAL A 329 15.71 5.07 1.30
CA VAL A 329 16.57 6.08 1.92
C VAL A 329 17.98 5.53 2.18
N ASP A 330 18.99 6.10 1.52
CA ASP A 330 20.39 5.79 1.74
C ASP A 330 20.93 6.55 2.95
N ASP A 331 21.41 5.81 3.97
CA ASP A 331 21.91 6.40 5.22
C ASP A 331 23.06 7.37 4.99
N GLY A 332 22.94 8.57 5.55
CA GLY A 332 23.91 9.64 5.44
C GLY A 332 23.99 10.32 4.06
N VAL A 333 23.33 9.78 3.01
CA VAL A 333 23.34 10.30 1.63
C VAL A 333 22.05 11.04 1.27
N THR A 334 20.89 10.38 1.43
CA THR A 334 19.57 10.96 1.13
C THR A 334 18.74 11.24 2.40
N GLY A 335 19.13 10.67 3.54
CA GLY A 335 18.51 10.87 4.84
C GLY A 335 19.37 10.29 5.94
N PHE A 336 18.80 10.09 7.12
CA PHE A 336 19.38 9.24 8.16
C PHE A 336 18.43 8.10 8.48
N THR A 337 19.01 6.91 8.67
CA THR A 337 18.27 5.72 9.03
C THR A 337 18.59 5.26 10.46
N PHE A 338 17.73 4.40 11.00
CA PHE A 338 17.89 3.75 12.31
C PHE A 338 17.13 2.42 12.33
N GLU A 339 17.54 1.50 13.21
CA GLU A 339 16.88 0.21 13.36
C GLU A 339 15.45 0.34 13.93
N PRO A 340 14.50 -0.49 13.50
CA PRO A 340 13.14 -0.50 14.04
C PRO A 340 13.14 -0.65 15.57
N ALA A 341 12.28 0.11 16.25
CA ALA A 341 12.15 0.16 17.71
C ALA A 341 13.40 0.65 18.48
N ASP A 342 14.45 1.12 17.81
CA ASP A 342 15.63 1.69 18.47
C ASP A 342 15.41 3.16 18.85
N VAL A 343 14.90 3.38 20.06
CA VAL A 343 14.67 4.72 20.65
C VAL A 343 15.95 5.57 20.72
N ALA A 344 17.13 4.94 20.87
CA ALA A 344 18.39 5.66 20.92
C ALA A 344 18.83 6.08 19.50
N GLY A 345 18.68 5.18 18.53
CA GLY A 345 18.91 5.44 17.11
C GLY A 345 18.02 6.56 16.58
N ILE A 346 16.71 6.53 16.86
CA ILE A 346 15.78 7.63 16.54
C ILE A 346 16.30 8.98 17.04
N ALA A 347 16.61 9.05 18.33
CA ALA A 347 17.10 10.29 18.93
C ALA A 347 18.43 10.74 18.34
N SER A 348 19.33 9.80 18.00
CA SER A 348 20.62 10.08 17.37
C SER A 348 20.44 10.62 15.95
N ALA A 349 19.63 9.97 15.10
CA ALA A 349 19.37 10.39 13.74
C ALA A 349 18.71 11.77 13.66
N ILE A 350 17.72 12.04 14.54
CA ILE A 350 17.09 13.35 14.65
C ILE A 350 18.15 14.42 15.01
N ARG A 351 18.99 14.18 16.04
CA ARG A 351 20.03 15.14 16.45
C ARG A 351 21.03 15.41 15.33
N LYS A 352 21.55 14.37 14.67
CA LYS A 352 22.44 14.54 13.49
C LYS A 352 21.83 15.41 12.40
N THR A 353 20.50 15.32 12.21
CA THR A 353 19.78 16.15 11.25
C THR A 353 19.70 17.60 11.70
N LEU A 354 19.38 17.83 12.98
CA LEU A 354 19.21 19.16 13.56
C LEU A 354 20.53 19.89 13.83
N ASP A 355 21.62 19.16 14.14
CA ASP A 355 22.96 19.72 14.39
C ASP A 355 23.60 20.30 13.10
N ALA A 356 23.19 19.82 11.91
CA ALA A 356 23.78 20.20 10.64
C ALA A 356 22.72 20.50 9.57
N PRO A 357 21.93 21.60 9.72
CA PRO A 357 20.79 21.90 8.85
C PRO A 357 21.18 22.10 7.38
N ALA A 358 22.35 22.68 7.10
CA ALA A 358 22.84 22.82 5.73
C ALA A 358 23.14 21.47 5.07
N ALA A 359 23.76 20.53 5.80
CA ALA A 359 24.00 19.19 5.30
C ALA A 359 22.68 18.39 5.18
N ALA A 360 21.71 18.61 6.07
CA ALA A 360 20.38 18.02 5.97
C ALA A 360 19.64 18.49 4.70
N ALA A 361 19.75 19.78 4.34
CA ALA A 361 19.17 20.31 3.10
C ALA A 361 19.83 19.71 1.85
N VAL A 362 21.15 19.45 1.87
CA VAL A 362 21.85 18.78 0.77
C VAL A 362 21.35 17.34 0.60
N ARG A 363 21.19 16.60 1.71
CA ARG A 363 20.62 15.22 1.67
C ARG A 363 19.19 15.22 1.14
N ALA A 364 18.36 16.15 1.60
CA ALA A 364 16.98 16.27 1.14
C ALA A 364 16.89 16.58 -0.37
N ARG A 365 17.79 17.38 -0.91
CA ARG A 365 17.89 17.61 -2.36
C ARG A 365 18.28 16.34 -3.11
N ARG A 366 19.30 15.62 -2.64
CA ARG A 366 19.69 14.33 -3.24
C ARG A 366 18.55 13.30 -3.19
N ALA A 367 17.78 13.26 -2.09
CA ALA A 367 16.60 12.40 -1.99
C ALA A 367 15.59 12.74 -3.09
N ARG A 368 15.32 14.04 -3.34
CA ARG A 368 14.42 14.44 -4.44
C ARG A 368 14.99 14.12 -5.82
N ASP A 369 16.26 14.38 -6.06
CA ASP A 369 16.87 14.13 -7.37
C ASP A 369 16.76 12.65 -7.75
N ARG A 370 16.92 11.75 -6.78
CA ARG A 370 16.74 10.29 -6.97
C ARG A 370 15.32 9.88 -7.37
N LEU A 371 14.28 10.63 -6.98
CA LEU A 371 12.89 10.27 -7.28
C LEU A 371 12.58 10.23 -8.77
N THR A 372 13.18 11.14 -9.54
CA THR A 372 12.94 11.20 -10.99
C THR A 372 13.64 10.08 -11.75
N GLU A 373 14.67 9.49 -11.17
CA GLU A 373 15.44 8.41 -11.76
C GLU A 373 14.86 7.02 -11.43
N ASP A 374 14.40 6.81 -10.18
CA ASP A 374 14.10 5.48 -9.66
C ASP A 374 12.61 5.24 -9.36
N PHE A 375 11.76 6.29 -9.30
CA PHE A 375 10.40 6.17 -8.74
C PHE A 375 9.33 6.86 -9.59
N SER A 376 9.41 6.82 -10.93
CA SER A 376 8.35 7.35 -11.78
C SER A 376 7.21 6.36 -11.97
N TRP A 377 5.96 6.83 -11.94
CA TRP A 377 4.80 5.97 -12.21
C TRP A 377 4.83 5.38 -13.62
N ARG A 378 5.39 6.12 -14.59
CA ARG A 378 5.56 5.62 -15.95
C ARG A 378 6.45 4.38 -15.99
N GLU A 379 7.58 4.37 -15.26
CA GLU A 379 8.46 3.21 -15.18
C GLU A 379 7.78 2.04 -14.47
N VAL A 380 7.03 2.31 -13.39
CA VAL A 380 6.21 1.31 -12.71
C VAL A 380 5.23 0.66 -13.68
N ALA A 381 4.55 1.43 -14.53
CA ALA A 381 3.62 0.92 -15.53
C ALA A 381 4.34 0.10 -16.63
N GLU A 382 5.48 0.57 -17.16
CA GLU A 382 6.29 -0.14 -18.15
C GLU A 382 6.81 -1.48 -17.61
N ARG A 383 7.30 -1.52 -16.37
CA ARG A 383 7.73 -2.76 -15.72
C ARG A 383 6.57 -3.72 -15.46
N THR A 384 5.41 -3.20 -15.05
CA THR A 384 4.19 -3.99 -14.85
C THR A 384 3.67 -4.56 -16.17
N GLU A 385 3.72 -3.80 -17.26
CA GLU A 385 3.43 -4.30 -18.61
C GLU A 385 4.34 -5.48 -18.98
N GLY A 386 5.63 -5.39 -18.66
CA GLY A 386 6.58 -6.48 -18.85
C GLY A 386 6.16 -7.77 -18.15
N VAL A 387 5.64 -7.67 -16.91
CA VAL A 387 5.09 -8.81 -16.14
C VAL A 387 3.85 -9.39 -16.85
N TYR A 388 2.93 -8.54 -17.29
CA TYR A 388 1.73 -9.02 -18.03
C TYR A 388 2.10 -9.78 -19.31
N LEU A 389 3.05 -9.27 -20.09
CA LEU A 389 3.53 -9.92 -21.30
C LEU A 389 4.21 -11.27 -21.02
N ALA A 390 4.94 -11.37 -19.89
CA ALA A 390 5.57 -12.61 -19.45
C ALA A 390 4.51 -13.65 -19.01
N ALA A 391 3.54 -13.24 -18.21
CA ALA A 391 2.43 -14.10 -17.77
C ALA A 391 1.63 -14.65 -18.96
N LYS A 392 1.28 -13.81 -19.93
CA LYS A 392 0.58 -14.26 -21.16
C LYS A 392 1.37 -15.29 -21.97
N ARG A 393 2.70 -15.21 -22.02
CA ARG A 393 3.54 -16.21 -22.69
C ARG A 393 3.53 -17.54 -21.97
N ARG A 394 3.57 -17.54 -20.64
CA ARG A 394 3.53 -18.75 -19.80
C ARG A 394 2.23 -19.52 -19.97
N VAL A 395 1.10 -18.84 -19.93
CA VAL A 395 -0.23 -19.47 -20.13
C VAL A 395 -0.34 -20.10 -21.50
N ARG A 396 0.14 -19.45 -22.58
CA ARG A 396 0.15 -20.04 -23.91
C ARG A 396 0.96 -21.34 -24.03
N HIS A 397 2.02 -21.51 -23.23
CA HIS A 397 2.80 -22.73 -23.18
C HIS A 397 2.22 -23.79 -22.22
N ALA A 398 1.38 -23.38 -21.27
CA ALA A 398 0.75 -24.27 -20.29
C ALA A 398 -0.51 -25.02 -20.80
N TYR A 399 -0.97 -24.76 -22.03
CA TYR A 399 -2.02 -25.56 -22.70
C TYR A 399 -1.63 -27.04 -22.94
N GLY A 400 -0.56 -27.51 -22.32
CA GLY A 400 -0.22 -28.90 -22.11
C GLY A 400 -0.51 -29.42 -20.71
N ARG A 401 -1.18 -28.66 -19.83
CA ARG A 401 -1.65 -29.20 -18.55
C ARG A 401 -2.68 -30.30 -18.85
N PRO A 402 -2.47 -31.53 -18.36
CA PRO A 402 -3.49 -32.55 -18.47
C PRO A 402 -4.74 -32.00 -17.80
N THR A 403 -5.80 -31.90 -18.57
CA THR A 403 -7.16 -31.73 -18.08
C THR A 403 -7.32 -32.54 -16.80
N ILE A 404 -7.90 -31.93 -15.78
CA ILE A 404 -8.31 -32.54 -14.52
C ILE A 404 -8.41 -34.06 -14.66
N ILE A 405 -7.60 -34.78 -13.92
CA ILE A 405 -7.78 -36.21 -13.79
C ILE A 405 -9.20 -36.38 -13.25
N GLU A 406 -10.14 -36.72 -14.12
CA GLU A 406 -11.43 -37.31 -13.69
C GLU A 406 -11.06 -38.51 -12.81
N ARG A 407 -10.97 -38.29 -11.52
CA ARG A 407 -11.08 -39.43 -10.60
C ARG A 407 -12.50 -39.95 -10.80
N PRO A 408 -12.69 -41.15 -11.34
CA PRO A 408 -14.01 -41.76 -11.35
C PRO A 408 -14.49 -41.76 -9.90
N LEU A 409 -15.66 -41.17 -9.69
CA LEU A 409 -16.32 -41.28 -8.38
C LEU A 409 -16.40 -42.78 -8.13
N PRO A 410 -16.06 -43.27 -6.90
CA PRO A 410 -16.21 -44.67 -6.58
C PRO A 410 -17.67 -45.08 -6.87
N GLU A 411 -17.84 -46.09 -7.72
CA GLU A 411 -19.14 -46.66 -7.99
C GLU A 411 -19.81 -46.99 -6.64
N ARG A 412 -20.96 -46.41 -6.43
CA ARG A 412 -21.76 -46.78 -5.25
C ARG A 412 -22.10 -48.25 -5.40
N ASP A 413 -21.60 -49.07 -4.49
CA ASP A 413 -22.03 -50.46 -4.33
C ASP A 413 -23.55 -50.46 -4.13
N PRO A 414 -24.35 -51.10 -5.00
CA PRO A 414 -25.80 -51.12 -4.88
C PRO A 414 -26.30 -52.03 -3.75
N GLY A 415 -25.43 -52.44 -2.82
CA GLY A 415 -25.71 -53.44 -1.79
C GLY A 415 -25.44 -53.05 -0.34
N GLN A 416 -25.42 -51.71 0.04
CA GLN A 416 -25.45 -51.31 1.46
C GLN A 416 -26.50 -50.25 1.73
#